data_e189a8e83c9b44d4aee29f96ce2fd114
#
_entry.id   e189a8e83c9b44d4aee29f96ce2fd114
#
_cell.length_a   1.000
_cell.length_b   1.000
_cell.length_c   1.000
_cell.angle_alpha   90.00
_cell.angle_beta   90.00
_cell.angle_gamma   90.00
#
_symmetry.space_group_name_H-M   'P 1'
#
loop_
_entity.id
_entity.type
_entity.pdbx_description
1 polymer ?
#
loop_
_entity_poly.entity_id
_entity_poly.type
_entity_poly.pdbx_seq_one_letter_code
_entity_poly.pdbx_strand_id
1 'polypeptide(L)'
;MAVIRSRAALAVQHESLGAAHVSEVLGIRPTESFEIGDPFAQGTQVREHSHWALDSPADGDLETQLRALLDRLEPLHLGLRDLRRDGYRLTWTCYVEEHDEGAITLSAALLNDLGTFPADLWIESFTDTEPA
;
A
#
# COMPACT_ATOMS: atom_id res chain seq x y z
N MET A 1 -8.70 -24.49 -2.64
CA MET A 1 -8.04 -23.50 -3.44
C MET A 1 -8.30 -22.15 -2.90
N ALA A 2 -7.34 -21.52 -2.64
CA ALA A 2 -7.50 -20.38 -1.81
C ALA A 2 -7.36 -19.08 -2.57
N VAL A 3 -6.23 -18.49 -2.45
CA VAL A 3 -5.97 -17.18 -3.01
C VAL A 3 -5.61 -17.33 -4.47
N ILE A 4 -6.33 -16.63 -5.35
CA ILE A 4 -6.00 -16.64 -6.76
C ILE A 4 -5.21 -15.41 -7.16
N ARG A 5 -5.33 -14.34 -6.41
CA ARG A 5 -4.64 -13.10 -6.76
C ARG A 5 -4.39 -12.26 -5.53
N SER A 6 -3.21 -11.70 -5.46
CA SER A 6 -2.86 -10.79 -4.38
C SER A 6 -2.20 -9.55 -4.95
N ARG A 7 -2.39 -8.43 -4.29
CA ARG A 7 -1.70 -7.19 -4.60
C ARG A 7 -1.32 -6.51 -3.31
N ALA A 8 -0.12 -6.00 -3.25
CA ALA A 8 0.38 -5.27 -2.09
C ALA A 8 1.01 -3.96 -2.52
N ALA A 9 0.80 -2.94 -1.72
CA ALA A 9 1.36 -1.61 -1.98
C ALA A 9 1.61 -0.90 -0.66
N LEU A 10 2.49 0.09 -0.69
CA LEU A 10 2.58 1.05 0.41
C LEU A 10 1.82 2.29 0.00
N ALA A 11 0.84 2.69 0.79
CA ALA A 11 0.08 3.93 0.59
C ALA A 11 0.49 4.97 1.61
N VAL A 12 0.69 6.20 1.15
CA VAL A 12 1.09 7.33 2.00
C VAL A 12 0.10 8.46 1.72
N GLN A 13 -0.63 8.88 2.73
CA GLN A 13 -1.73 9.83 2.58
C GLN A 13 -1.65 10.95 3.59
N HIS A 14 -2.18 12.11 3.22
CA HIS A 14 -2.24 13.25 4.12
C HIS A 14 -3.46 14.11 3.77
N GLU A 15 -4.01 14.76 4.77
CA GLU A 15 -5.19 15.61 4.58
C GLU A 15 -4.85 17.01 4.09
N SER A 16 -3.61 17.44 4.24
CA SER A 16 -3.20 18.79 3.85
C SER A 16 -1.89 18.87 3.08
N LEU A 17 -0.96 17.96 3.29
CA LEU A 17 0.31 17.97 2.58
C LEU A 17 0.24 17.10 1.33
N GLY A 18 1.01 17.45 0.32
CA GLY A 18 0.89 16.83 -0.99
C GLY A 18 1.64 15.53 -1.19
N ALA A 19 1.27 14.81 -2.25
CA ALA A 19 1.93 13.57 -2.63
C ALA A 19 3.29 13.83 -3.27
N ALA A 20 3.46 14.95 -3.96
CA ALA A 20 4.75 15.27 -4.56
C ALA A 20 5.86 15.37 -3.52
N HIS A 21 5.54 15.81 -2.32
CA HIS A 21 6.50 15.89 -1.23
C HIS A 21 7.01 14.50 -0.82
N VAL A 22 6.15 13.48 -0.89
CA VAL A 22 6.56 12.10 -0.59
C VAL A 22 7.65 11.66 -1.55
N SER A 23 7.46 11.92 -2.84
CA SER A 23 8.47 11.59 -3.85
C SER A 23 9.78 12.32 -3.59
N GLU A 24 9.72 13.57 -3.16
CA GLU A 24 10.92 14.33 -2.84
C GLU A 24 11.67 13.72 -1.66
N VAL A 25 10.97 13.37 -0.60
CA VAL A 25 11.58 12.80 0.59
C VAL A 25 12.17 11.43 0.32
N LEU A 26 11.46 10.59 -0.43
CA LEU A 26 11.89 9.23 -0.68
C LEU A 26 12.82 9.09 -1.89
N GLY A 27 12.80 10.05 -2.80
CA GLY A 27 13.64 10.00 -3.98
C GLY A 27 13.22 8.95 -5.00
N ILE A 28 11.98 8.48 -4.95
CA ILE A 28 11.45 7.50 -5.89
C ILE A 28 10.08 7.94 -6.39
N ARG A 29 9.67 7.39 -7.52
CA ARG A 29 8.38 7.70 -8.12
C ARG A 29 7.32 6.74 -7.61
N PRO A 30 6.10 7.22 -7.42
CA PRO A 30 4.98 6.34 -7.07
C PRO A 30 4.49 5.57 -8.28
N THR A 31 3.80 4.47 -8.02
CA THR A 31 3.04 3.77 -9.06
C THR A 31 1.77 4.56 -9.37
N GLU A 32 1.21 5.19 -8.35
CA GLU A 32 -0.03 5.96 -8.46
C GLU A 32 0.03 7.10 -7.47
N SER A 33 -0.50 8.25 -7.86
CA SER A 33 -0.61 9.36 -6.93
C SER A 33 -1.69 10.33 -7.37
N PHE A 34 -2.24 11.07 -6.41
CA PHE A 34 -3.10 12.21 -6.70
C PHE A 34 -2.95 13.24 -5.59
N GLU A 35 -3.27 14.47 -5.93
CA GLU A 35 -3.19 15.59 -4.98
C GLU A 35 -4.59 15.99 -4.52
N ILE A 36 -4.61 16.72 -3.39
CA ILE A 36 -5.85 17.30 -2.90
C ILE A 36 -6.40 18.23 -3.98
N GLY A 37 -7.69 18.11 -4.24
CA GLY A 37 -8.35 18.93 -5.25
C GLY A 37 -8.34 18.34 -6.65
N ASP A 38 -7.63 17.25 -6.87
CA ASP A 38 -7.65 16.59 -8.18
C ASP A 38 -9.03 15.99 -8.42
N PRO A 39 -9.53 16.09 -9.65
CA PRO A 39 -10.84 15.52 -9.98
C PRO A 39 -10.75 14.00 -9.99
N PHE A 40 -11.85 13.36 -9.61
CA PHE A 40 -11.96 11.91 -9.74
C PHE A 40 -13.39 11.51 -10.04
N ALA A 41 -13.55 10.31 -10.58
CA ALA A 41 -14.86 9.74 -10.90
C ALA A 41 -15.69 10.70 -11.73
N GLN A 42 -15.58 10.90 -12.86
CA GLN A 42 -16.43 11.68 -13.79
C GLN A 42 -17.39 12.62 -13.09
N GLY A 43 -17.01 13.80 -12.81
CA GLY A 43 -17.96 14.74 -12.31
C GLY A 43 -17.37 15.81 -11.44
N THR A 44 -18.15 16.19 -10.44
CA THR A 44 -17.83 17.34 -9.61
C THR A 44 -17.03 16.98 -8.37
N GLN A 45 -16.74 15.71 -8.15
CA GLN A 45 -16.02 15.30 -6.96
C GLN A 45 -14.53 15.54 -7.12
N VAL A 46 -13.91 15.98 -6.03
CA VAL A 46 -12.46 16.19 -5.98
C VAL A 46 -11.87 15.41 -4.82
N ARG A 47 -10.60 15.13 -4.92
CA ARG A 47 -9.89 14.42 -3.86
C ARG A 47 -9.77 15.30 -2.63
N GLU A 48 -10.09 14.73 -1.48
CA GLU A 48 -10.05 15.46 -0.21
C GLU A 48 -8.74 15.25 0.54
N HIS A 49 -7.93 14.31 0.12
CA HIS A 49 -6.63 14.04 0.70
C HIS A 49 -5.66 13.70 -0.42
N SER A 50 -4.37 13.83 -0.15
CA SER A 50 -3.36 13.40 -1.10
C SER A 50 -3.12 11.90 -0.94
N HIS A 51 -2.61 11.28 -1.99
CA HIS A 51 -2.35 9.85 -2.01
C HIS A 51 -1.12 9.58 -2.86
N TRP A 52 -0.23 8.80 -2.30
CA TRP A 52 0.98 8.33 -2.96
C TRP A 52 1.05 6.82 -2.70
N ALA A 53 1.24 6.04 -3.73
CA ALA A 53 1.30 4.59 -3.56
C ALA A 53 2.40 3.98 -4.39
N LEU A 54 3.06 3.02 -3.81
CA LEU A 54 4.08 2.23 -4.48
C LEU A 54 3.65 0.76 -4.45
N ASP A 55 3.34 0.22 -5.61
CA ASP A 55 2.97 -1.18 -5.72
C ASP A 55 4.19 -2.07 -5.60
N SER A 56 3.99 -3.29 -5.11
CA SER A 56 5.06 -4.26 -5.08
C SER A 56 5.55 -4.55 -6.49
N PRO A 57 6.87 -4.62 -6.70
CA PRO A 57 7.41 -4.98 -8.00
C PRO A 57 7.33 -6.48 -8.28
N ALA A 58 6.93 -7.29 -7.31
CA ALA A 58 6.91 -8.74 -7.45
C ALA A 58 5.50 -9.26 -7.69
N ASP A 59 5.40 -10.37 -8.37
CA ASP A 59 4.19 -11.17 -8.47
C ASP A 59 4.26 -12.26 -7.39
N GLY A 60 3.19 -13.05 -7.29
CA GLY A 60 3.16 -14.16 -6.38
C GLY A 60 2.21 -13.93 -5.21
N ASP A 61 2.43 -14.66 -4.14
CA ASP A 61 1.55 -14.55 -2.98
C ASP A 61 1.80 -13.25 -2.21
N LEU A 62 0.96 -13.00 -1.23
CA LEU A 62 1.01 -11.75 -0.49
C LEU A 62 2.34 -11.58 0.24
N GLU A 63 2.85 -12.64 0.84
CA GLU A 63 4.12 -12.55 1.56
C GLU A 63 5.27 -12.19 0.63
N THR A 64 5.32 -12.80 -0.55
CA THR A 64 6.36 -12.49 -1.55
C THR A 64 6.29 -11.03 -1.96
N GLN A 65 5.08 -10.52 -2.18
CA GLN A 65 4.92 -9.13 -2.57
C GLN A 65 5.32 -8.16 -1.46
N LEU A 66 4.95 -8.46 -0.22
CA LEU A 66 5.33 -7.61 0.91
C LEU A 66 6.84 -7.63 1.15
N ARG A 67 7.48 -8.81 0.97
CA ARG A 67 8.94 -8.90 1.08
C ARG A 67 9.62 -8.01 0.05
N ALA A 68 9.13 -8.01 -1.18
CA ALA A 68 9.70 -7.18 -2.23
C ALA A 68 9.57 -5.69 -1.91
N LEU A 69 8.43 -5.29 -1.32
CA LEU A 69 8.25 -3.91 -0.88
C LEU A 69 9.22 -3.55 0.24
N LEU A 70 9.37 -4.44 1.23
CA LEU A 70 10.29 -4.20 2.33
C LEU A 70 11.73 -4.02 1.83
N ASP A 71 12.15 -4.90 0.92
CA ASP A 71 13.49 -4.81 0.37
C ASP A 71 13.71 -3.48 -0.35
N ARG A 72 12.72 -3.01 -1.07
CA ARG A 72 12.82 -1.75 -1.78
C ARG A 72 12.82 -0.55 -0.84
N LEU A 73 12.07 -0.62 0.24
CA LEU A 73 11.86 0.52 1.13
C LEU A 73 12.84 0.55 2.30
N GLU A 74 13.58 -0.52 2.54
CA GLU A 74 14.53 -0.57 3.64
C GLU A 74 15.54 0.60 3.60
N PRO A 75 16.14 0.92 2.45
CA PRO A 75 17.07 2.06 2.40
C PRO A 75 16.38 3.40 2.65
N LEU A 76 15.05 3.46 2.60
CA LEU A 76 14.28 4.69 2.72
C LEU A 76 13.61 4.82 4.08
N HIS A 77 14.00 3.99 5.04
CA HIS A 77 13.37 3.89 6.35
C HIS A 77 13.30 5.23 7.08
N LEU A 78 14.39 6.02 7.03
CA LEU A 78 14.43 7.31 7.70
C LEU A 78 13.47 8.30 7.07
N GLY A 79 13.38 8.30 5.74
CA GLY A 79 12.42 9.15 5.03
C GLY A 79 10.98 8.81 5.38
N LEU A 80 10.68 7.52 5.51
CA LEU A 80 9.35 7.09 5.90
C LEU A 80 9.01 7.55 7.31
N ARG A 81 9.97 7.50 8.23
CA ARG A 81 9.78 8.01 9.58
C ARG A 81 9.53 9.51 9.58
N ASP A 82 10.26 10.26 8.75
CA ASP A 82 10.07 11.70 8.64
C ASP A 82 8.66 12.02 8.14
N LEU A 83 8.18 11.28 7.14
CA LEU A 83 6.83 11.46 6.63
C LEU A 83 5.80 11.20 7.72
N ARG A 84 5.99 10.14 8.49
CA ARG A 84 5.07 9.83 9.58
C ARG A 84 5.06 10.95 10.63
N ARG A 85 6.22 11.49 10.92
CA ARG A 85 6.33 12.61 11.87
C ARG A 85 5.60 13.84 11.36
N ASP A 86 5.62 14.05 10.04
CA ASP A 86 4.93 15.18 9.43
C ASP A 86 3.42 14.95 9.28
N GLY A 87 2.92 13.85 9.78
CA GLY A 87 1.49 13.58 9.81
C GLY A 87 0.97 12.71 8.67
N TYR A 88 1.84 12.22 7.81
CA TYR A 88 1.40 11.28 6.78
C TYR A 88 1.00 9.95 7.41
N ARG A 89 -0.06 9.37 6.88
CA ARG A 89 -0.48 8.02 7.26
C ARG A 89 0.15 7.06 6.29
N LEU A 90 0.88 6.10 6.82
CA LEU A 90 1.50 5.05 6.01
C LEU A 90 0.73 3.75 6.25
N THR A 91 0.38 3.06 5.17
CA THR A 91 -0.40 1.82 5.27
C THR A 91 0.11 0.81 4.26
N TRP A 92 0.39 -0.40 4.74
CA TRP A 92 0.59 -1.53 3.84
C TRP A 92 -0.80 -1.95 3.38
N THR A 93 -1.15 -1.68 2.12
CA THR A 93 -2.47 -2.00 1.60
C THR A 93 -2.38 -3.30 0.83
N CYS A 94 -3.23 -4.25 1.20
CA CYS A 94 -3.21 -5.58 0.63
C CYS A 94 -4.59 -5.94 0.13
N TYR A 95 -4.66 -6.43 -1.11
CA TYR A 95 -5.91 -6.91 -1.71
C TYR A 95 -5.73 -8.37 -2.04
N VAL A 96 -6.69 -9.18 -1.62
CA VAL A 96 -6.66 -10.62 -1.83
C VAL A 96 -7.98 -11.06 -2.43
N GLU A 97 -7.91 -11.72 -3.57
CA GLU A 97 -9.07 -12.29 -4.22
C GLU A 97 -9.08 -13.79 -3.99
N GLU A 98 -10.20 -14.31 -3.53
CA GLU A 98 -10.35 -15.73 -3.21
C GLU A 98 -11.52 -16.32 -3.99
N HIS A 99 -11.39 -17.59 -4.41
CA HIS A 99 -12.48 -18.30 -5.04
C HIS A 99 -13.32 -19.06 -4.04
N ASP A 100 -12.67 -19.75 -3.14
CA ASP A 100 -13.31 -20.60 -2.15
C ASP A 100 -12.75 -20.27 -0.78
N GLU A 101 -13.01 -21.15 0.18
CA GLU A 101 -12.39 -21.01 1.47
C GLU A 101 -10.88 -21.07 1.30
N GLY A 102 -10.21 -20.19 1.94
CA GLY A 102 -8.77 -20.16 1.89
C GLY A 102 -8.22 -19.45 3.10
N ALA A 103 -6.93 -19.61 3.28
CA ALA A 103 -6.24 -18.97 4.38
C ALA A 103 -5.04 -18.20 3.84
N ILE A 104 -4.74 -17.10 4.49
CA ILE A 104 -3.55 -16.33 4.22
C ILE A 104 -2.67 -16.42 5.45
N THR A 105 -1.43 -16.84 5.24
CA THR A 105 -0.48 -16.91 6.33
C THR A 105 0.64 -15.93 6.06
N LEU A 106 0.87 -15.07 7.02
CA LEU A 106 2.03 -14.18 7.00
C LEU A 106 2.98 -14.66 8.09
N SER A 107 4.22 -14.91 7.74
CA SER A 107 5.17 -15.49 8.68
C SER A 107 5.48 -14.52 9.83
N ALA A 108 5.89 -15.08 10.96
CA ALA A 108 6.32 -14.26 12.10
C ALA A 108 7.48 -13.35 11.72
N ALA A 109 8.38 -13.84 10.89
CA ALA A 109 9.52 -13.05 10.43
C ALA A 109 9.04 -11.83 9.61
N LEU A 110 8.09 -12.05 8.71
CA LEU A 110 7.54 -10.94 7.92
C LEU A 110 6.84 -9.93 8.81
N LEU A 111 6.01 -10.40 9.73
CA LEU A 111 5.28 -9.51 10.65
C LEU A 111 6.25 -8.68 11.49
N ASN A 112 7.34 -9.30 11.94
CA ASN A 112 8.35 -8.57 12.69
C ASN A 112 9.00 -7.48 11.85
N ASP A 113 9.33 -7.79 10.60
CA ASP A 113 9.98 -6.84 9.71
C ASP A 113 9.02 -5.71 9.30
N LEU A 114 7.75 -6.02 9.04
CA LEU A 114 6.74 -5.00 8.78
C LEU A 114 6.61 -4.06 9.97
N GLY A 115 6.69 -4.60 11.19
CA GLY A 115 6.55 -3.82 12.41
C GLY A 115 7.69 -2.85 12.67
N THR A 116 8.80 -2.94 11.94
CA THR A 116 9.87 -1.96 12.06
C THR A 116 9.58 -0.67 11.31
N PHE A 117 8.56 -0.66 10.46
CA PHE A 117 8.15 0.52 9.71
C PHE A 117 6.95 1.17 10.39
N PRO A 118 6.83 2.50 10.33
CA PRO A 118 5.72 3.20 10.99
C PRO A 118 4.46 3.17 10.12
N ALA A 119 3.96 1.99 9.81
CA ALA A 119 2.84 1.81 8.90
C ALA A 119 1.85 0.80 9.46
N ASP A 120 0.57 1.07 9.21
CA ASP A 120 -0.50 0.13 9.53
C ASP A 120 -0.58 -0.95 8.47
N LEU A 121 -1.19 -2.07 8.81
CA LEU A 121 -1.46 -3.14 7.86
C LEU A 121 -2.97 -3.21 7.63
N TRP A 122 -3.36 -3.14 6.36
CA TRP A 122 -4.77 -3.19 5.97
C TRP A 122 -4.94 -4.24 4.89
N ILE A 123 -5.82 -5.19 5.14
CA ILE A 123 -6.07 -6.28 4.20
C ILE A 123 -7.54 -6.30 3.84
N GLU A 124 -7.82 -6.20 2.55
CA GLU A 124 -9.16 -6.36 2.03
C GLU A 124 -9.22 -7.64 1.22
N SER A 125 -10.16 -8.50 1.56
CA SER A 125 -10.39 -9.72 0.80
C SER A 125 -11.76 -9.65 0.16
N PHE A 126 -11.87 -10.23 -1.02
CA PHE A 126 -13.14 -10.33 -1.69
C PHE A 126 -13.21 -11.66 -2.43
N THR A 127 -14.42 -12.18 -2.54
CA THR A 127 -14.65 -13.45 -3.18
C THR A 127 -15.20 -13.19 -4.58
N ASP A 128 -14.64 -13.89 -5.54
CA ASP A 128 -15.18 -13.86 -6.88
C ASP A 128 -16.46 -14.72 -6.88
N THR A 129 -17.59 -14.05 -6.79
CA THR A 129 -18.88 -14.73 -6.77
C THR A 129 -19.45 -14.81 -8.17
N GLU A 130 -18.72 -15.42 -9.04
CA GLU A 130 -19.25 -15.62 -10.36
C GLU A 130 -20.47 -16.52 -10.30
N PRO A 131 -21.60 -16.08 -10.81
CA PRO A 131 -22.76 -16.95 -10.86
C PRO A 131 -22.46 -18.10 -11.79
N ALA A 132 -22.79 -19.25 -11.35
CA ALA A 132 -22.54 -20.48 -12.08
C ALA A 132 -23.25 -20.47 -13.44
#